data_eb8d51d9bee7837992ec57e9065b0830
#
_entry.id   eb8d51d9bee7837992ec57e9065b0830
#
_cell.length_a   1.000
_cell.length_b   1.000
_cell.length_c   1.000
_cell.angle_alpha   90.00
_cell.angle_beta   90.00
_cell.angle_gamma   90.00
#
_symmetry.space_group_name_H-M   'P 1'
#
loop_
_entity.id
_entity.type
_entity.pdbx_description
1 polymer ?
#
loop_
_entity_poly.entity_id
_entity_poly.type
_entity_poly.pdbx_seq_one_letter_code
_entity_poly.pdbx_strand_id
1 'polypeptide(L)'
;MGMIPDETEFVLHSNGVVVYPTSTLPGLATLPTKQGLDNLFALKQRQADQPVSLGVASLEQASLYVEVPDLAHRLLAHFERGSLTLILDAHETLDPRLGGSRVAVRVFAHPMALALAQAVGPVTATSANIAGMAPLADANSAGLELGLPSQSILAGDCPGGLGSTLLSLEKLEGSPGGYSVSIMREGVIPYTDVTSWMSKNH
;
A
#
# COMPACT_ATOMS: atom_id res chain seq x y z
N MET A 1 -14.99 2.83 -15.79
CA MET A 1 -14.19 1.98 -14.90
C MET A 1 -13.00 1.54 -15.73
N GLY A 2 -11.78 1.96 -15.40
CA GLY A 2 -10.59 1.62 -16.19
C GLY A 2 -10.32 0.12 -16.05
N MET A 3 -10.14 -0.56 -17.17
CA MET A 3 -9.61 -1.92 -17.19
C MET A 3 -8.09 -1.85 -17.28
N ILE A 4 -7.41 -2.75 -16.60
CA ILE A 4 -5.97 -2.93 -16.82
C ILE A 4 -5.77 -3.76 -18.10
N PRO A 5 -4.65 -3.58 -18.82
CA PRO A 5 -4.34 -4.41 -19.98
C PRO A 5 -4.19 -5.89 -19.59
N ASP A 6 -4.68 -6.79 -20.44
CA ASP A 6 -4.57 -8.25 -20.23
C ASP A 6 -3.11 -8.69 -20.03
N GLU A 7 -2.18 -8.06 -20.75
CA GLU A 7 -0.74 -8.34 -20.62
C GLU A 7 -0.21 -8.01 -19.21
N THR A 8 -0.69 -6.92 -18.61
CA THR A 8 -0.32 -6.52 -17.25
C THR A 8 -0.89 -7.51 -16.22
N GLU A 9 -2.13 -7.94 -16.41
CA GLU A 9 -2.76 -8.97 -15.58
C GLU A 9 -1.99 -10.29 -15.67
N PHE A 10 -1.61 -10.70 -16.87
CA PHE A 10 -0.77 -11.89 -17.09
C PHE A 10 0.59 -11.78 -16.38
N VAL A 11 1.25 -10.60 -16.41
CA VAL A 11 2.51 -10.37 -15.68
C VAL A 11 2.32 -10.64 -14.20
N LEU A 12 1.26 -10.11 -13.59
CA LEU A 12 0.99 -10.31 -12.15
C LEU A 12 0.70 -11.77 -11.81
N HIS A 13 -0.16 -12.44 -12.60
CA HIS A 13 -0.46 -13.87 -12.39
C HIS A 13 0.76 -14.77 -12.61
N SER A 14 1.75 -14.28 -13.36
CA SER A 14 3.07 -14.93 -13.51
C SER A 14 4.07 -14.55 -12.40
N ASN A 15 3.60 -13.94 -11.30
CA ASN A 15 4.42 -13.41 -10.20
C ASN A 15 5.40 -12.29 -10.63
N GLY A 16 5.16 -11.64 -11.75
CA GLY A 16 5.94 -10.48 -12.17
C GLY A 16 5.66 -9.24 -11.32
N VAL A 17 6.45 -8.20 -11.59
CA VAL A 17 6.32 -6.90 -10.91
C VAL A 17 5.83 -5.86 -11.90
N VAL A 18 4.88 -5.03 -11.47
CA VAL A 18 4.26 -3.98 -12.27
C VAL A 18 4.39 -2.64 -11.57
N VAL A 19 4.78 -1.59 -12.31
CA VAL A 19 4.67 -0.19 -11.85
C VAL A 19 3.26 0.33 -12.17
N TYR A 20 2.68 1.06 -11.22
CA TYR A 20 1.35 1.66 -11.38
C TYR A 20 1.27 3.04 -10.72
N PRO A 21 0.46 3.97 -11.27
CA PRO A 21 0.27 5.28 -10.67
C PRO A 21 -0.61 5.19 -9.42
N THR A 22 -0.30 6.03 -8.42
CA THR A 22 -1.07 6.13 -7.17
C THR A 22 -1.42 7.59 -6.84
N SER A 23 -2.18 7.80 -5.78
CA SER A 23 -2.50 9.14 -5.25
C SER A 23 -1.33 9.83 -4.54
N THR A 24 -0.12 9.26 -4.52
CA THR A 24 1.08 9.86 -3.94
C THR A 24 2.30 9.67 -4.85
N LEU A 25 2.95 8.53 -4.79
CA LEU A 25 4.13 8.14 -5.56
C LEU A 25 3.80 6.91 -6.39
N PRO A 26 4.42 6.70 -7.56
CA PRO A 26 4.30 5.45 -8.30
C PRO A 26 4.55 4.25 -7.40
N GLY A 27 3.71 3.23 -7.53
CA GLY A 27 3.78 2.01 -6.76
C GLY A 27 4.36 0.84 -7.54
N LEU A 28 4.91 -0.14 -6.83
CA LEU A 28 5.27 -1.46 -7.35
C LEU A 28 4.27 -2.49 -6.81
N ALA A 29 3.61 -3.18 -7.72
CA ALA A 29 2.70 -4.29 -7.45
C ALA A 29 3.32 -5.62 -7.84
N THR A 30 3.10 -6.61 -7.02
CA THR A 30 3.10 -8.04 -7.35
C THR A 30 2.03 -8.73 -6.53
N LEU A 31 1.62 -9.92 -6.90
CA LEU A 31 0.75 -10.71 -6.02
C LEU A 31 1.49 -11.04 -4.71
N PRO A 32 0.79 -11.11 -3.56
CA PRO A 32 1.41 -11.36 -2.25
C PRO A 32 1.77 -12.84 -2.06
N THR A 33 2.29 -13.47 -3.11
CA THR A 33 2.81 -14.83 -3.11
C THR A 33 4.29 -14.83 -2.74
N LYS A 34 4.81 -15.97 -2.31
CA LYS A 34 6.24 -16.11 -2.01
C LYS A 34 7.10 -15.69 -3.21
N GLN A 35 6.78 -16.18 -4.41
CA GLN A 35 7.55 -15.90 -5.63
C GLN A 35 7.43 -14.44 -6.07
N GLY A 36 6.23 -13.84 -5.98
CA GLY A 36 6.03 -12.41 -6.26
C GLY A 36 6.86 -11.54 -5.34
N LEU A 37 6.86 -11.84 -4.04
CA LEU A 37 7.67 -11.13 -3.05
C LEU A 37 9.17 -11.33 -3.30
N ASP A 38 9.63 -12.53 -3.67
CA ASP A 38 11.03 -12.78 -4.04
C ASP A 38 11.45 -11.87 -5.20
N ASN A 39 10.62 -11.78 -6.25
CA ASN A 39 10.89 -10.94 -7.43
C ASN A 39 10.87 -9.44 -7.09
N LEU A 40 9.90 -8.98 -6.29
CA LEU A 40 9.80 -7.58 -5.86
C LEU A 40 11.00 -7.14 -5.02
N PHE A 41 11.38 -7.95 -4.02
CA PHE A 41 12.49 -7.62 -3.12
C PHE A 41 13.83 -7.65 -3.86
N ALA A 42 14.03 -8.58 -4.77
CA ALA A 42 15.20 -8.61 -5.65
C ALA A 42 15.26 -7.35 -6.54
N LEU A 43 14.15 -6.98 -7.21
CA LEU A 43 14.08 -5.78 -8.05
C LEU A 43 14.41 -4.50 -7.27
N LYS A 44 13.85 -4.36 -6.06
CA LYS A 44 14.08 -3.19 -5.20
C LYS A 44 15.42 -3.20 -4.48
N GLN A 45 16.17 -4.30 -4.49
CA GLN A 45 17.33 -4.53 -3.62
C GLN A 45 17.00 -4.26 -2.14
N ARG A 46 15.78 -4.70 -1.73
CA ARG A 46 15.22 -4.41 -0.41
C ARG A 46 15.52 -5.54 0.56
N GLN A 47 15.88 -5.18 1.79
CA GLN A 47 16.11 -6.16 2.85
C GLN A 47 14.80 -6.81 3.30
N ALA A 48 14.83 -8.10 3.63
CA ALA A 48 13.63 -8.87 3.97
C ALA A 48 12.96 -8.43 5.29
N ASP A 49 13.70 -7.76 6.18
CA ASP A 49 13.21 -7.18 7.45
C ASP A 49 12.51 -5.82 7.28
N GLN A 50 12.39 -5.34 6.05
CA GLN A 50 11.68 -4.11 5.72
C GLN A 50 10.37 -4.43 4.98
N PRO A 51 9.26 -4.72 5.68
CA PRO A 51 8.05 -5.16 5.02
C PRO A 51 7.46 -4.10 4.08
N VAL A 52 6.67 -4.58 3.11
CA VAL A 52 5.88 -3.75 2.20
C VAL A 52 4.41 -3.82 2.57
N SER A 53 3.66 -2.78 2.22
CA SER A 53 2.22 -2.75 2.47
C SER A 53 1.45 -3.64 1.48
N LEU A 54 0.27 -4.07 1.91
CA LEU A 54 -0.75 -4.68 1.07
C LEU A 54 -1.68 -3.58 0.53
N GLY A 55 -1.76 -3.45 -0.78
CA GLY A 55 -2.65 -2.53 -1.48
C GLY A 55 -3.97 -3.21 -1.84
N VAL A 56 -5.08 -2.57 -1.53
CA VAL A 56 -6.43 -3.13 -1.69
C VAL A 56 -7.38 -2.13 -2.33
N ALA A 57 -8.44 -2.64 -2.95
CA ALA A 57 -9.49 -1.81 -3.54
C ALA A 57 -10.43 -1.21 -2.47
N SER A 58 -10.61 -1.91 -1.33
CA SER A 58 -11.51 -1.48 -0.25
C SER A 58 -11.13 -2.14 1.08
N LEU A 59 -11.74 -1.67 2.19
CA LEU A 59 -11.59 -2.32 3.49
C LEU A 59 -12.24 -3.71 3.53
N GLU A 60 -13.29 -3.95 2.76
CA GLU A 60 -13.90 -5.29 2.61
C GLU A 60 -12.92 -6.26 1.96
N GLN A 61 -12.12 -5.82 0.98
CA GLN A 61 -11.06 -6.66 0.42
C GLN A 61 -9.94 -6.89 1.45
N ALA A 62 -9.60 -5.87 2.26
CA ALA A 62 -8.60 -6.00 3.32
C ALA A 62 -9.05 -6.98 4.41
N SER A 63 -10.35 -7.01 4.75
CA SER A 63 -10.90 -7.86 5.82
C SER A 63 -10.77 -9.36 5.57
N LEU A 64 -10.39 -9.76 4.36
CA LEU A 64 -10.02 -11.15 4.07
C LEU A 64 -8.67 -11.56 4.69
N TYR A 65 -7.83 -10.58 5.06
CA TYR A 65 -6.46 -10.79 5.55
C TYR A 65 -6.23 -10.24 6.95
N VAL A 66 -6.92 -9.15 7.30
CA VAL A 66 -6.70 -8.41 8.54
C VAL A 66 -8.01 -8.09 9.25
N GLU A 67 -7.95 -7.95 10.56
CA GLU A 67 -9.05 -7.41 11.35
C GLU A 67 -9.18 -5.91 11.08
N VAL A 68 -10.36 -5.48 10.63
CA VAL A 68 -10.64 -4.08 10.30
C VAL A 68 -11.52 -3.47 11.39
N PRO A 69 -10.97 -2.70 12.33
CA PRO A 69 -11.76 -2.05 13.37
C PRO A 69 -12.55 -0.85 12.83
N ASP A 70 -13.63 -0.46 13.54
CA ASP A 70 -14.42 0.74 13.21
C ASP A 70 -13.55 2.01 13.14
N LEU A 71 -12.49 2.07 13.94
CA LEU A 71 -11.52 3.16 13.91
C LEU A 71 -10.85 3.30 12.53
N ALA A 72 -10.55 2.19 11.85
CA ALA A 72 -9.98 2.23 10.49
C ALA A 72 -10.98 2.86 9.49
N HIS A 73 -12.27 2.49 9.57
CA HIS A 73 -13.31 3.11 8.75
C HIS A 73 -13.41 4.61 9.00
N ARG A 74 -13.39 5.04 10.26
CA ARG A 74 -13.48 6.45 10.64
C ARG A 74 -12.27 7.26 10.15
N LEU A 75 -11.06 6.74 10.29
CA LEU A 75 -9.83 7.37 9.78
C LEU A 75 -9.88 7.55 8.26
N LEU A 76 -10.20 6.47 7.52
CA LEU A 76 -10.25 6.53 6.06
C LEU A 76 -11.44 7.34 5.50
N ALA A 77 -12.49 7.54 6.29
CA ALA A 77 -13.60 8.44 5.93
C ALA A 77 -13.27 9.91 6.16
N HIS A 78 -12.38 10.23 7.12
CA HIS A 78 -12.02 11.60 7.47
C HIS A 78 -10.89 12.16 6.61
N PHE A 79 -9.81 11.40 6.44
CA PHE A 79 -8.66 11.84 5.67
C PHE A 79 -8.82 11.54 4.19
N GLU A 80 -8.09 12.28 3.36
CA GLU A 80 -8.13 12.10 1.91
C GLU A 80 -7.85 10.63 1.52
N ARG A 81 -8.62 10.12 0.57
CA ARG A 81 -8.50 8.73 0.12
C ARG A 81 -7.09 8.45 -0.42
N GLY A 82 -6.51 7.34 0.02
CA GLY A 82 -5.17 6.92 -0.37
C GLY A 82 -4.02 7.64 0.34
N SER A 83 -4.32 8.61 1.23
CA SER A 83 -3.31 9.34 2.01
C SER A 83 -2.79 8.58 3.23
N LEU A 84 -3.55 7.59 3.72
CA LEU A 84 -3.19 6.77 4.87
C LEU A 84 -2.85 5.33 4.48
N THR A 85 -1.93 4.76 5.24
CA THR A 85 -1.66 3.31 5.32
C THR A 85 -1.81 2.90 6.78
N LEU A 86 -2.56 1.83 7.06
CA LEU A 86 -2.88 1.39 8.41
C LEU A 86 -2.23 0.03 8.69
N ILE A 87 -1.47 -0.09 9.79
CA ILE A 87 -0.97 -1.38 10.28
C ILE A 87 -2.06 -1.99 11.16
N LEU A 88 -2.55 -3.16 10.76
CA LEU A 88 -3.66 -3.89 11.35
C LEU A 88 -3.23 -5.31 11.74
N ASP A 89 -3.95 -5.93 12.67
CA ASP A 89 -3.73 -7.33 13.06
C ASP A 89 -4.17 -8.26 11.92
N ALA A 90 -3.30 -9.17 11.52
CA ALA A 90 -3.63 -10.19 10.54
C ALA A 90 -4.44 -11.33 11.17
N HIS A 91 -5.40 -11.92 10.44
CA HIS A 91 -6.14 -13.10 10.90
C HIS A 91 -5.23 -14.31 11.05
N GLU A 92 -4.27 -14.45 10.14
CA GLU A 92 -3.23 -15.46 10.15
C GLU A 92 -1.88 -14.79 9.86
N THR A 93 -0.79 -15.37 10.37
CA THR A 93 0.55 -14.84 10.11
C THR A 93 0.89 -14.97 8.62
N LEU A 94 1.06 -13.85 7.96
CA LEU A 94 1.47 -13.77 6.56
C LEU A 94 3.00 -13.86 6.42
N ASP A 95 3.49 -13.81 5.18
CA ASP A 95 4.94 -13.71 4.91
C ASP A 95 5.53 -12.51 5.69
N PRO A 96 6.66 -12.66 6.39
CA PRO A 96 7.29 -11.56 7.14
C PRO A 96 7.52 -10.30 6.32
N ARG A 97 7.73 -10.42 5.02
CA ARG A 97 7.89 -9.29 4.08
C ARG A 97 6.59 -8.50 3.85
N LEU A 98 5.45 -9.01 4.30
CA LEU A 98 4.17 -8.30 4.37
C LEU A 98 3.85 -7.81 5.79
N GLY A 99 4.73 -8.11 6.77
CA GLY A 99 4.57 -7.71 8.16
C GLY A 99 4.17 -8.83 9.12
N GLY A 100 4.02 -10.07 8.65
CA GLY A 100 3.70 -11.22 9.49
C GLY A 100 2.31 -11.11 10.14
N SER A 101 2.26 -10.96 11.45
CA SER A 101 1.01 -10.79 12.22
C SER A 101 0.48 -9.34 12.23
N ARG A 102 1.26 -8.37 11.75
CA ARG A 102 0.93 -6.94 11.74
C ARG A 102 1.12 -6.38 10.32
N VAL A 103 0.06 -6.27 9.56
CA VAL A 103 0.10 -5.97 8.11
C VAL A 103 -0.26 -4.52 7.86
N ALA A 104 0.60 -3.82 7.12
CA ALA A 104 0.30 -2.47 6.63
C ALA A 104 -0.63 -2.55 5.42
N VAL A 105 -1.81 -1.97 5.50
CA VAL A 105 -2.85 -1.98 4.46
C VAL A 105 -3.06 -0.57 3.91
N ARG A 106 -3.05 -0.42 2.60
CA ARG A 106 -3.38 0.82 1.90
C ARG A 106 -4.59 0.63 0.99
N VAL A 107 -5.68 1.33 1.27
CA VAL A 107 -6.83 1.38 0.37
C VAL A 107 -6.52 2.37 -0.75
N PHE A 108 -6.58 1.89 -1.99
CA PHE A 108 -6.25 2.70 -3.16
C PHE A 108 -7.31 3.77 -3.44
N ALA A 109 -6.85 4.92 -3.96
CA ALA A 109 -7.70 6.01 -4.42
C ALA A 109 -7.54 6.28 -5.93
N HIS A 110 -6.33 6.08 -6.47
CA HIS A 110 -6.08 6.29 -7.90
C HIS A 110 -6.85 5.27 -8.75
N PRO A 111 -7.57 5.70 -9.80
CA PRO A 111 -8.43 4.79 -10.61
C PRO A 111 -7.69 3.57 -11.16
N MET A 112 -6.45 3.72 -11.63
CA MET A 112 -5.64 2.61 -12.14
C MET A 112 -5.23 1.62 -11.04
N ALA A 113 -4.84 2.11 -9.86
CA ALA A 113 -4.52 1.26 -8.71
C ALA A 113 -5.76 0.48 -8.21
N LEU A 114 -6.93 1.14 -8.20
CA LEU A 114 -8.21 0.51 -7.90
C LEU A 114 -8.54 -0.61 -8.89
N ALA A 115 -8.44 -0.30 -10.20
CA ALA A 115 -8.70 -1.28 -11.26
C ALA A 115 -7.75 -2.49 -11.13
N LEU A 116 -6.49 -2.25 -10.80
CA LEU A 116 -5.50 -3.31 -10.57
C LEU A 116 -5.94 -4.25 -9.44
N ALA A 117 -6.22 -3.71 -8.24
CA ALA A 117 -6.64 -4.52 -7.09
C ALA A 117 -8.02 -5.16 -7.25
N GLN A 118 -8.88 -4.62 -8.11
CA GLN A 118 -10.17 -5.22 -8.46
C GLN A 118 -10.02 -6.39 -9.43
N ALA A 119 -9.07 -6.31 -10.37
CA ALA A 119 -8.85 -7.34 -11.37
C ALA A 119 -8.14 -8.58 -10.79
N VAL A 120 -7.04 -8.37 -10.03
CA VAL A 120 -6.17 -9.47 -9.59
C VAL A 120 -6.23 -9.77 -8.08
N GLY A 121 -7.04 -9.02 -7.33
CA GLY A 121 -7.04 -9.09 -5.87
C GLY A 121 -5.99 -8.17 -5.22
N PRO A 122 -5.73 -8.32 -3.92
CA PRO A 122 -4.71 -7.54 -3.22
C PRO A 122 -3.33 -7.71 -3.83
N VAL A 123 -2.60 -6.59 -3.91
CA VAL A 123 -1.23 -6.54 -4.43
C VAL A 123 -0.30 -5.86 -3.43
N THR A 124 1.00 -5.95 -3.62
CA THR A 124 1.93 -5.14 -2.81
C THR A 124 1.79 -3.66 -3.13
N ALA A 125 2.04 -2.80 -2.13
CA ALA A 125 2.02 -1.35 -2.27
C ALA A 125 3.30 -0.76 -1.65
N THR A 126 4.30 -0.55 -2.47
CA THR A 126 5.56 0.12 -2.10
C THR A 126 5.96 1.08 -3.22
N SER A 127 6.78 2.10 -2.95
CA SER A 127 7.21 3.05 -3.97
C SER A 127 8.06 2.39 -5.07
N ALA A 128 7.92 2.88 -6.31
CA ALA A 128 8.63 2.37 -7.48
C ALA A 128 10.03 2.98 -7.60
N ASN A 129 10.95 2.52 -6.73
CA ASN A 129 12.36 2.92 -6.70
C ASN A 129 13.22 1.80 -6.10
N ILE A 130 14.51 1.79 -6.36
CA ILE A 130 15.50 1.02 -5.61
C ILE A 130 15.45 1.49 -4.14
N ALA A 131 15.56 0.57 -3.18
CA ALA A 131 15.52 0.91 -1.77
C ALA A 131 16.59 1.96 -1.41
N GLY A 132 16.17 3.02 -0.71
CA GLY A 132 17.05 4.14 -0.35
C GLY A 132 17.25 5.22 -1.41
N MET A 133 16.79 5.00 -2.65
CA MET A 133 16.82 6.02 -3.70
C MET A 133 15.55 6.88 -3.67
N ALA A 134 15.63 8.12 -4.15
CA ALA A 134 14.47 8.98 -4.28
C ALA A 134 13.50 8.44 -5.36
N PRO A 135 12.18 8.34 -5.07
CA PRO A 135 11.21 7.91 -6.07
C PRO A 135 10.95 9.03 -7.10
N LEU A 136 10.74 8.63 -8.35
CA LEU A 136 10.20 9.52 -9.39
C LEU A 136 8.69 9.75 -9.21
N ALA A 137 8.15 10.82 -9.77
CA ALA A 137 6.72 11.10 -9.73
C ALA A 137 5.93 10.47 -10.89
N ASP A 138 6.59 10.23 -12.03
CA ASP A 138 6.00 9.63 -13.20
C ASP A 138 6.18 8.10 -13.21
N ALA A 139 5.09 7.35 -13.37
CA ALA A 139 5.11 5.89 -13.31
C ALA A 139 5.89 5.27 -14.49
N ASN A 140 5.82 5.88 -15.67
CA ASN A 140 6.55 5.37 -16.84
C ASN A 140 8.06 5.52 -16.64
N SER A 141 8.51 6.70 -16.22
CA SER A 141 9.93 6.95 -15.93
C SER A 141 10.46 6.05 -14.81
N ALA A 142 9.66 5.84 -13.75
CA ALA A 142 10.03 4.93 -12.67
C ALA A 142 10.17 3.47 -13.14
N GLY A 143 9.29 3.01 -14.01
CA GLY A 143 9.37 1.67 -14.60
C GLY A 143 10.58 1.47 -15.48
N LEU A 144 10.89 2.46 -16.32
CA LEU A 144 12.07 2.44 -17.20
C LEU A 144 13.38 2.45 -16.39
N GLU A 145 13.46 3.26 -15.32
CA GLU A 145 14.63 3.30 -14.44
C GLU A 145 14.87 1.96 -13.73
N LEU A 146 13.79 1.25 -13.41
CA LEU A 146 13.86 -0.11 -12.84
C LEU A 146 14.12 -1.20 -13.88
N GLY A 147 14.25 -0.86 -15.17
CA GLY A 147 14.48 -1.81 -16.27
C GLY A 147 13.28 -2.71 -16.57
N LEU A 148 12.08 -2.29 -16.20
CA LEU A 148 10.87 -3.07 -16.46
C LEU A 148 10.40 -2.95 -17.91
N PRO A 149 9.90 -4.04 -18.52
CA PRO A 149 9.35 -4.02 -19.86
C PRO A 149 8.00 -3.28 -19.90
N SER A 150 7.59 -2.80 -21.07
CA SER A 150 6.40 -1.96 -21.24
C SER A 150 5.10 -2.57 -20.70
N GLN A 151 4.92 -3.89 -20.83
CA GLN A 151 3.75 -4.60 -20.29
C GLN A 151 3.70 -4.62 -18.76
N SER A 152 4.81 -4.29 -18.09
CA SER A 152 4.93 -4.13 -16.64
C SER A 152 4.79 -2.68 -16.19
N ILE A 153 4.40 -1.77 -17.05
CA ILE A 153 4.30 -0.34 -16.74
C ILE A 153 2.89 0.15 -17.08
N LEU A 154 2.11 0.44 -16.03
CA LEU A 154 0.87 1.20 -16.16
C LEU A 154 1.22 2.68 -16.08
N ALA A 155 1.23 3.35 -17.23
CA ALA A 155 1.58 4.75 -17.31
C ALA A 155 0.60 5.65 -16.53
N GLY A 156 1.09 6.75 -16.00
CA GLY A 156 0.29 7.77 -15.31
C GLY A 156 1.12 8.60 -14.36
N ASP A 157 0.66 9.83 -14.18
CA ASP A 157 1.28 10.80 -13.28
C ASP A 157 0.84 10.57 -11.84
N CYS A 158 1.74 10.85 -10.92
CA CYS A 158 1.46 10.89 -9.49
C CYS A 158 1.76 12.31 -8.96
N PRO A 159 1.13 12.74 -7.86
CA PRO A 159 1.46 14.02 -7.25
C PRO A 159 2.94 14.16 -6.87
N GLY A 160 3.61 13.05 -6.57
CA GLY A 160 5.00 13.06 -6.11
C GLY A 160 5.13 13.50 -4.65
N GLY A 161 6.36 13.82 -4.23
CA GLY A 161 6.64 14.30 -2.87
C GLY A 161 6.63 13.19 -1.82
N LEU A 162 5.75 13.31 -0.81
CA LEU A 162 5.66 12.37 0.29
C LEU A 162 4.76 11.17 -0.04
N GLY A 163 5.08 10.01 0.52
CA GLY A 163 4.20 8.85 0.50
C GLY A 163 3.02 9.00 1.49
N SER A 164 2.18 7.97 1.59
CA SER A 164 1.10 7.93 2.59
C SER A 164 1.64 7.98 4.02
N THR A 165 0.89 8.60 4.92
CA THR A 165 1.16 8.55 6.37
C THR A 165 0.86 7.16 6.90
N LEU A 166 1.80 6.57 7.64
CA LEU A 166 1.69 5.21 8.18
C LEU A 166 1.30 5.26 9.65
N LEU A 167 0.15 4.68 9.97
CA LEU A 167 -0.40 4.59 11.31
C LEU A 167 -0.45 3.12 11.77
N SER A 168 -0.08 2.85 13.02
CA SER A 168 -0.31 1.56 13.68
C SER A 168 -1.55 1.66 14.57
N LEU A 169 -2.51 0.78 14.36
CA LEU A 169 -3.69 0.62 15.21
C LEU A 169 -3.47 -0.62 16.09
N GLU A 170 -3.39 -0.43 17.40
CA GLU A 170 -3.13 -1.51 18.37
C GLU A 170 -4.28 -1.62 19.36
N LYS A 171 -4.75 -2.84 19.63
CA LYS A 171 -5.76 -3.07 20.65
C LYS A 171 -5.26 -2.57 21.99
N LEU A 172 -6.06 -1.75 22.66
CA LEU A 172 -5.75 -1.21 23.98
C LEU A 172 -7.01 -1.22 24.85
N GLU A 173 -7.05 -2.15 25.80
CA GLU A 173 -8.15 -2.23 26.77
C GLU A 173 -8.26 -0.91 27.56
N GLY A 174 -9.49 -0.43 27.71
CA GLY A 174 -9.78 0.81 28.44
C GLY A 174 -9.61 2.10 27.64
N SER A 175 -9.10 2.03 26.39
CA SER A 175 -9.11 3.20 25.51
C SER A 175 -10.50 3.40 24.86
N PRO A 176 -10.91 4.63 24.59
CA PRO A 176 -12.09 4.88 23.78
C PRO A 176 -11.99 4.18 22.43
N GLY A 177 -12.98 3.33 22.08
CA GLY A 177 -12.95 2.52 20.86
C GLY A 177 -12.04 1.29 20.89
N GLY A 178 -11.38 0.96 22.01
CA GLY A 178 -10.59 -0.26 22.18
C GLY A 178 -9.25 -0.31 21.44
N TYR A 179 -8.78 0.82 20.89
CA TYR A 179 -7.54 0.90 20.12
C TYR A 179 -6.72 2.15 20.48
N SER A 180 -5.39 2.03 20.39
CA SER A 180 -4.45 3.15 20.33
C SER A 180 -3.97 3.35 18.89
N VAL A 181 -3.58 4.58 18.56
CA VAL A 181 -3.01 4.94 17.26
C VAL A 181 -1.61 5.52 17.47
N SER A 182 -0.63 4.92 16.80
CA SER A 182 0.75 5.40 16.75
C SER A 182 1.13 5.80 15.34
N ILE A 183 1.80 6.94 15.18
CA ILE A 183 2.29 7.40 13.87
C ILE A 183 3.68 6.81 13.66
N MET A 184 3.78 5.86 12.74
CA MET A 184 5.03 5.16 12.43
C MET A 184 5.89 5.94 11.43
N ARG A 185 5.24 6.70 10.54
CA ARG A 185 5.90 7.54 9.55
C ARG A 185 4.95 8.66 9.12
N GLU A 186 5.39 9.90 9.23
CA GLU A 186 4.70 11.04 8.62
C GLU A 186 4.85 10.98 7.10
N GLY A 187 3.76 11.26 6.40
CA GLY A 187 3.68 11.34 4.96
C GLY A 187 2.85 12.56 4.55
N VAL A 188 1.97 12.40 3.55
CA VAL A 188 1.12 13.50 3.04
C VAL A 188 0.15 14.05 4.08
N ILE A 189 -0.21 13.28 5.12
CA ILE A 189 -0.99 13.77 6.26
C ILE A 189 -0.01 14.10 7.40
N PRO A 190 0.05 15.37 7.85
CA PRO A 190 0.92 15.79 8.94
C PRO A 190 0.58 15.13 10.28
N TYR A 191 1.59 14.95 11.13
CA TYR A 191 1.44 14.47 12.51
C TYR A 191 0.37 15.27 13.29
N THR A 192 0.39 16.60 13.16
CA THR A 192 -0.52 17.50 13.85
C THR A 192 -1.99 17.24 13.51
N ASP A 193 -2.29 16.89 12.26
CA ASP A 193 -3.66 16.66 11.80
C ASP A 193 -4.20 15.34 12.36
N VAL A 194 -3.37 14.29 12.36
CA VAL A 194 -3.73 13.00 12.96
C VAL A 194 -3.99 13.15 14.46
N THR A 195 -3.07 13.79 15.20
CA THR A 195 -3.22 13.99 16.65
C THR A 195 -4.40 14.88 17.01
N SER A 196 -4.66 15.93 16.22
CA SER A 196 -5.83 16.79 16.38
C SER A 196 -7.14 16.03 16.15
N TRP A 197 -7.19 15.17 15.14
CA TRP A 197 -8.34 14.34 14.89
C TRP A 197 -8.57 13.34 16.03
N MET A 198 -7.51 12.67 16.49
CA MET A 198 -7.59 11.72 17.58
C MET A 198 -8.10 12.35 18.88
N SER A 199 -7.60 13.55 19.24
CA SER A 199 -8.05 14.23 20.45
C SER A 199 -9.54 14.61 20.47
N LYS A 200 -10.20 14.65 19.30
CA LYS A 200 -11.62 14.99 19.14
C LYS A 200 -12.52 13.77 18.97
N ASN A 201 -11.96 12.63 18.60
CA ASN A 201 -12.71 11.48 18.14
C ASN A 201 -12.36 10.17 18.88
N HIS A 202 -11.44 10.26 19.83
CA HIS A 202 -10.93 9.10 20.58
C HIS A 202 -11.18 9.24 22.06
#